data_953c5f2fa032bc8ceaf27492b00c8dd7
#
_entry.id   953c5f2fa032bc8ceaf27492b00c8dd7
#
_cell.length_a   1.000
_cell.length_b   1.000
_cell.length_c   1.000
_cell.angle_alpha   90.00
_cell.angle_beta   90.00
_cell.angle_gamma   90.00
#
_symmetry.space_group_name_H-M   'P 1'
#
loop_
_entity.id
_entity.type
_entity.pdbx_description
1 polymer ?
#
loop_
_entity_poly.entity_id
_entity_poly.type
_entity_poly.pdbx_seq_one_letter_code
_entity_poly.pdbx_strand_id
1 'polypeptide(L)'
;MIGTYAAVVAVCGSSLAIGQAAIALCGWRRWSWLAPAVGLALLLSVCWGTVRLPGDGLLSAVAVLALVVASIAYLRGRVEAGGEALRAGGPVALAAFLACSLPFLVEGHFGILGTSFNPDMSQHLLAADRLAEGQSSQLLNQGYPLGPHAVVVALGKGLGIGLVQGFSGLTVAVAILASLTALAAFRELPAITRTAGALLVGLAYVVASYFAQGAFKETMQALFLLAFVLALREADRTWPDLTLRYVPAALIAAGAIYAYSFPSLVWLGPAAVLWLLLSRGWRRRGDHPRGVLGDGGSPAATGPAGLALRPLGLALLTFLVLTLPELGRMVDFQQFETFDPNGPGLGNLFGQVSPFEALGIWPSGDFRLAPGDGAVPAIGYYLGTAFALALFAYGLVQLWRRRESAILAGLGAALLAYAAARIVGTPYTAAKAIEIGAPLVALTILLPLLARACRFCGPIGNKGDRSVLVFPAAAGLFVTAAAVCSLLALANAPVGPTAYSSTFSDFRKLVGAGPTLVLASPQLLEEEHGMPFLLWELRGGRVCIRSTEEGGGVTPGARFVIREEGGDWALQRISDPVPGKSPCPLIAERQARQGPAR
;
A
#
# COMPACT_ATOMS: atom_id res chain seq x y z
N MET A 1 4.41 14.81 15.10
CA MET A 1 3.02 14.44 15.40
C MET A 1 2.00 15.17 14.50
N ILE A 2 1.81 16.48 14.65
CA ILE A 2 0.76 17.23 13.92
C ILE A 2 0.88 17.04 12.40
N GLY A 3 2.07 17.17 11.81
CA GLY A 3 2.27 17.00 10.36
C GLY A 3 1.92 15.61 9.84
N THR A 4 2.27 14.54 10.57
CA THR A 4 1.91 13.16 10.19
C THR A 4 0.40 12.99 10.15
N TYR A 5 -0.31 13.44 11.19
CA TYR A 5 -1.77 13.31 11.23
C TYR A 5 -2.50 14.27 10.28
N ALA A 6 -1.93 15.45 10.01
CA ALA A 6 -2.43 16.33 8.96
C ALA A 6 -2.36 15.65 7.58
N ALA A 7 -1.26 14.94 7.29
CA ALA A 7 -1.14 14.14 6.07
C ALA A 7 -2.19 13.03 6.01
N VAL A 8 -2.43 12.30 7.12
CA VAL A 8 -3.49 11.27 7.19
C VAL A 8 -4.85 11.86 6.81
N VAL A 9 -5.23 12.97 7.46
CA VAL A 9 -6.52 13.62 7.21
C VAL A 9 -6.63 14.11 5.77
N ALA A 10 -5.57 14.70 5.23
CA ALA A 10 -5.54 15.19 3.86
C ALA A 10 -5.69 14.05 2.83
N VAL A 11 -4.93 12.95 2.99
CA VAL A 11 -5.02 11.80 2.07
C VAL A 11 -6.38 11.11 2.19
N CYS A 12 -6.85 10.83 3.40
CA CYS A 12 -8.15 10.17 3.59
C CYS A 12 -9.30 11.05 3.09
N GLY A 13 -9.31 12.33 3.47
CA GLY A 13 -10.37 13.26 3.08
C GLY A 13 -10.45 13.49 1.57
N SER A 14 -9.28 13.73 0.92
CA SER A 14 -9.23 13.88 -0.54
C SER A 14 -9.62 12.60 -1.26
N SER A 15 -9.14 11.43 -0.81
CA SER A 15 -9.52 10.15 -1.40
C SER A 15 -11.02 9.88 -1.31
N LEU A 16 -11.64 10.14 -0.16
CA LEU A 16 -13.09 9.96 0.01
C LEU A 16 -13.89 10.89 -0.89
N ALA A 17 -13.54 12.18 -0.95
CA ALA A 17 -14.27 13.17 -1.74
C ALA A 17 -14.13 12.90 -3.26
N ILE A 18 -12.90 12.75 -3.74
CA ILE A 18 -12.59 12.53 -5.17
C ILE A 18 -13.16 11.19 -5.63
N GLY A 19 -12.98 10.13 -4.83
CA GLY A 19 -13.44 8.80 -5.21
C GLY A 19 -14.95 8.69 -5.26
N GLN A 20 -15.67 9.28 -4.29
CA GLN A 20 -17.14 9.30 -4.33
C GLN A 20 -17.67 10.12 -5.50
N ALA A 21 -17.02 11.24 -5.85
CA ALA A 21 -17.38 12.02 -7.02
C ALA A 21 -17.20 11.23 -8.33
N ALA A 22 -16.08 10.52 -8.47
CA ALA A 22 -15.82 9.66 -9.62
C ALA A 22 -16.85 8.54 -9.75
N ILE A 23 -17.23 7.89 -8.65
CA ILE A 23 -18.26 6.84 -8.64
C ILE A 23 -19.64 7.43 -8.97
N ALA A 24 -19.95 8.63 -8.48
CA ALA A 24 -21.20 9.30 -8.81
C ALA A 24 -21.27 9.71 -10.30
N LEU A 25 -20.14 10.09 -10.91
CA LEU A 25 -20.03 10.30 -12.37
C LEU A 25 -20.25 9.01 -13.17
N CYS A 26 -19.92 7.84 -12.59
CA CYS A 26 -20.26 6.55 -13.19
C CYS A 26 -21.76 6.18 -13.07
N GLY A 27 -22.57 7.02 -12.43
CA GLY A 27 -24.02 6.85 -12.30
C GLY A 27 -24.51 6.35 -10.95
N TRP A 28 -23.61 6.08 -9.98
CA TRP A 28 -23.98 5.59 -8.66
C TRP A 28 -24.01 6.71 -7.61
N ARG A 29 -25.21 7.15 -7.24
CA ARG A 29 -25.40 8.31 -6.34
C ARG A 29 -25.39 7.98 -4.84
N ARG A 30 -25.53 6.71 -4.46
CA ARG A 30 -25.38 6.31 -3.06
C ARG A 30 -23.91 6.27 -2.67
N TRP A 31 -23.64 6.43 -1.37
CA TRP A 31 -22.28 6.26 -0.86
C TRP A 31 -21.73 4.87 -1.23
N SER A 32 -20.47 4.84 -1.67
CA SER A 32 -19.78 3.59 -2.01
C SER A 32 -18.50 3.43 -1.21
N TRP A 33 -18.31 2.27 -0.63
CA TRP A 33 -17.07 1.92 0.08
C TRP A 33 -15.89 1.61 -0.86
N LEU A 34 -16.06 1.72 -2.16
CA LEU A 34 -14.96 1.76 -3.13
C LEU A 34 -14.36 3.16 -3.27
N ALA A 35 -15.05 4.21 -2.80
CA ALA A 35 -14.59 5.59 -2.87
C ALA A 35 -13.17 5.78 -2.29
N PRO A 36 -12.79 5.20 -1.13
CA PRO A 36 -11.44 5.31 -0.60
C PRO A 36 -10.35 4.91 -1.60
N ALA A 37 -10.48 3.73 -2.22
CA ALA A 37 -9.49 3.20 -3.16
C ALA A 37 -9.51 3.91 -4.52
N VAL A 38 -10.70 4.21 -5.07
CA VAL A 38 -10.85 4.98 -6.33
C VAL A 38 -10.23 6.36 -6.19
N GLY A 39 -10.46 7.02 -5.04
CA GLY A 39 -9.91 8.35 -4.79
C GLY A 39 -8.40 8.34 -4.60
N LEU A 40 -7.85 7.36 -3.90
CA LEU A 40 -6.40 7.19 -3.78
C LEU A 40 -5.77 6.94 -5.16
N ALA A 41 -6.37 6.09 -5.99
CA ALA A 41 -5.90 5.84 -7.35
C ALA A 41 -5.83 7.12 -8.20
N LEU A 42 -6.88 7.94 -8.15
CA LEU A 42 -6.91 9.24 -8.82
C LEU A 42 -5.91 10.23 -8.23
N LEU A 43 -5.74 10.23 -6.90
CA LEU A 43 -4.77 11.10 -6.22
C LEU A 43 -3.34 10.80 -6.69
N LEU A 44 -2.96 9.50 -6.77
CA LEU A 44 -1.67 9.08 -7.29
C LEU A 44 -1.45 9.55 -8.73
N SER A 45 -2.44 9.34 -9.60
CA SER A 45 -2.37 9.71 -11.01
C SER A 45 -2.25 11.22 -11.20
N VAL A 46 -3.07 12.02 -10.48
CA VAL A 46 -3.07 13.48 -10.57
C VAL A 46 -1.77 14.07 -10.03
N CYS A 47 -1.34 13.65 -8.84
CA CYS A 47 -0.09 14.14 -8.26
C CYS A 47 1.11 13.82 -9.14
N TRP A 48 1.20 12.58 -9.66
CA TRP A 48 2.28 12.19 -10.56
C TRP A 48 2.25 12.95 -11.89
N GLY A 49 1.08 13.18 -12.46
CA GLY A 49 0.94 13.96 -13.68
C GLY A 49 1.34 15.43 -13.50
N THR A 50 0.94 16.03 -12.38
CA THR A 50 1.12 17.48 -12.13
C THR A 50 2.50 17.84 -11.56
N VAL A 51 3.14 16.97 -10.77
CA VAL A 51 4.48 17.24 -10.21
C VAL A 51 5.57 17.37 -11.27
N ARG A 52 5.36 16.86 -12.47
CA ARG A 52 6.27 16.95 -13.62
C ARG A 52 6.07 18.21 -14.47
N LEU A 53 5.10 19.04 -14.13
CA LEU A 53 4.82 20.30 -14.81
C LEU A 53 5.50 21.47 -14.07
N PRO A 54 5.73 22.61 -14.74
CA PRO A 54 6.26 23.80 -14.08
C PRO A 54 5.39 24.20 -12.87
N GLY A 55 6.02 24.33 -11.69
CA GLY A 55 5.35 24.55 -10.41
C GLY A 55 5.39 23.34 -9.48
N ASP A 56 5.86 22.18 -9.97
CA ASP A 56 6.24 20.99 -9.19
C ASP A 56 5.20 20.58 -8.14
N GLY A 57 5.64 20.35 -6.91
CA GLY A 57 4.77 19.93 -5.81
C GLY A 57 3.70 20.94 -5.41
N LEU A 58 3.93 22.25 -5.62
CA LEU A 58 2.90 23.27 -5.34
C LEU A 58 1.74 23.15 -6.34
N LEU A 59 2.05 22.97 -7.63
CA LEU A 59 1.01 22.75 -8.64
C LEU A 59 0.20 21.49 -8.32
N SER A 60 0.87 20.41 -7.88
CA SER A 60 0.19 19.18 -7.44
C SER A 60 -0.75 19.43 -6.26
N ALA A 61 -0.30 20.18 -5.25
CA ALA A 61 -1.14 20.53 -4.11
C ALA A 61 -2.37 21.34 -4.51
N VAL A 62 -2.19 22.35 -5.38
CA VAL A 62 -3.29 23.19 -5.90
C VAL A 62 -4.26 22.35 -6.74
N ALA A 63 -3.76 21.47 -7.61
CA ALA A 63 -4.58 20.59 -8.43
C ALA A 63 -5.45 19.65 -7.57
N VAL A 64 -4.85 19.05 -6.52
CA VAL A 64 -5.58 18.20 -5.56
C VAL A 64 -6.64 19.02 -4.82
N LEU A 65 -6.30 20.22 -4.33
CA LEU A 65 -7.26 21.08 -3.63
C LEU A 65 -8.43 21.47 -4.55
N ALA A 66 -8.13 21.88 -5.78
CA ALA A 66 -9.16 22.21 -6.78
C ALA A 66 -10.07 21.01 -7.06
N LEU A 67 -9.49 19.81 -7.21
CA LEU A 67 -10.24 18.59 -7.45
C LEU A 67 -11.12 18.21 -6.24
N VAL A 68 -10.63 18.37 -5.02
CA VAL A 68 -11.42 18.16 -3.79
C VAL A 68 -12.57 19.14 -3.70
N VAL A 69 -12.32 20.43 -3.93
CA VAL A 69 -13.37 21.47 -3.92
C VAL A 69 -14.43 21.19 -4.98
N ALA A 70 -14.01 20.87 -6.21
CA ALA A 70 -14.90 20.50 -7.30
C ALA A 70 -15.72 19.24 -6.97
N SER A 71 -15.08 18.23 -6.38
CA SER A 71 -15.74 17.00 -5.94
C SER A 71 -16.80 17.27 -4.86
N ILE A 72 -16.47 18.04 -3.84
CA ILE A 72 -17.42 18.42 -2.78
C ILE A 72 -18.58 19.23 -3.37
N ALA A 73 -18.30 20.21 -4.23
CA ALA A 73 -19.34 21.00 -4.91
C ALA A 73 -20.27 20.12 -5.75
N TYR A 74 -19.69 19.17 -6.50
CA TYR A 74 -20.45 18.23 -7.31
C TYR A 74 -21.33 17.30 -6.46
N LEU A 75 -20.81 16.82 -5.32
CA LEU A 75 -21.51 15.89 -4.43
C LEU A 75 -22.63 16.54 -3.60
N ARG A 76 -22.62 17.87 -3.44
CA ARG A 76 -23.67 18.59 -2.68
C ARG A 76 -25.05 18.28 -3.23
N GLY A 77 -25.94 17.75 -2.39
CA GLY A 77 -27.31 17.39 -2.75
C GLY A 77 -27.47 16.19 -3.71
N ARG A 78 -26.36 15.52 -4.08
CA ARG A 78 -26.37 14.37 -5.00
C ARG A 78 -26.06 13.03 -4.35
N VAL A 79 -25.46 13.04 -3.14
CA VAL A 79 -25.09 11.79 -2.44
C VAL A 79 -26.18 11.44 -1.43
N GLU A 80 -26.74 10.27 -1.62
CA GLU A 80 -27.68 9.64 -0.70
C GLU A 80 -26.92 8.85 0.39
N ALA A 81 -27.51 8.74 1.58
CA ALA A 81 -27.03 7.93 2.71
C ALA A 81 -25.67 8.37 3.31
N GLY A 82 -25.26 9.63 3.16
CA GLY A 82 -24.00 10.12 3.74
C GLY A 82 -23.93 9.99 5.27
N GLY A 83 -25.02 10.23 5.98
CA GLY A 83 -25.10 10.05 7.44
C GLY A 83 -24.97 8.59 7.90
N GLU A 84 -25.51 7.64 7.13
CA GLU A 84 -25.33 6.21 7.39
C GLU A 84 -23.89 5.77 7.11
N ALA A 85 -23.27 6.33 6.08
CA ALA A 85 -21.87 6.08 5.76
C ALA A 85 -20.96 6.56 6.90
N LEU A 86 -21.19 7.75 7.45
CA LEU A 86 -20.43 8.26 8.60
C LEU A 86 -20.56 7.35 9.83
N ARG A 87 -21.78 6.91 10.14
CA ARG A 87 -22.03 5.98 11.25
C ARG A 87 -21.36 4.62 11.04
N ALA A 88 -21.24 4.17 9.79
CA ALA A 88 -20.60 2.90 9.46
C ALA A 88 -19.07 3.00 9.39
N GLY A 89 -18.55 4.03 8.74
CA GLY A 89 -17.12 4.23 8.50
C GLY A 89 -16.38 4.88 9.65
N GLY A 90 -17.04 5.74 10.43
CA GLY A 90 -16.41 6.45 11.55
C GLY A 90 -15.72 5.52 12.55
N PRO A 91 -16.41 4.51 13.09
CA PRO A 91 -15.79 3.53 14.00
C PRO A 91 -14.64 2.76 13.36
N VAL A 92 -14.73 2.39 12.08
CA VAL A 92 -13.67 1.69 11.35
C VAL A 92 -12.45 2.60 11.16
N ALA A 93 -12.67 3.84 10.70
CA ALA A 93 -11.60 4.81 10.52
C ALA A 93 -10.88 5.13 11.83
N LEU A 94 -11.64 5.34 12.91
CA LEU A 94 -11.06 5.61 14.23
C LEU A 94 -10.26 4.43 14.76
N ALA A 95 -10.79 3.22 14.68
CA ALA A 95 -10.10 2.02 15.18
C ALA A 95 -8.84 1.71 14.35
N ALA A 96 -8.91 1.84 13.00
CA ALA A 96 -7.73 1.71 12.14
C ALA A 96 -6.69 2.79 12.45
N PHE A 97 -7.11 4.05 12.63
CA PHE A 97 -6.23 5.15 13.02
C PHE A 97 -5.52 4.88 14.36
N LEU A 98 -6.25 4.42 15.38
CA LEU A 98 -5.67 4.09 16.69
C LEU A 98 -4.70 2.91 16.58
N ALA A 99 -5.06 1.84 15.85
CA ALA A 99 -4.18 0.70 15.64
C ALA A 99 -2.89 1.10 14.91
N CYS A 100 -2.99 1.87 13.82
CA CYS A 100 -1.83 2.34 13.05
C CYS A 100 -1.00 3.43 13.78
N SER A 101 -1.54 4.04 14.84
CA SER A 101 -0.79 4.95 15.71
C SER A 101 0.03 4.21 16.79
N LEU A 102 -0.22 2.90 16.98
CA LEU A 102 0.42 2.10 18.03
C LEU A 102 1.96 2.12 17.96
N PRO A 103 2.62 2.02 16.78
CA PRO A 103 4.08 2.14 16.71
C PRO A 103 4.61 3.42 17.34
N PHE A 104 4.01 4.55 16.98
CA PHE A 104 4.43 5.86 17.48
C PHE A 104 4.16 6.05 18.97
N LEU A 105 3.11 5.40 19.50
CA LEU A 105 2.77 5.45 20.91
C LEU A 105 3.70 4.57 21.75
N VAL A 106 4.08 3.40 21.25
CA VAL A 106 4.99 2.46 21.93
C VAL A 106 6.40 3.03 21.98
N GLU A 107 6.90 3.55 20.85
CA GLU A 107 8.23 4.16 20.75
C GLU A 107 8.29 5.58 21.38
N GLY A 108 7.15 6.19 21.69
CA GLY A 108 7.06 7.51 22.31
C GLY A 108 7.45 8.68 21.41
N HIS A 109 7.69 8.45 20.12
CA HIS A 109 8.05 9.50 19.17
C HIS A 109 7.50 9.25 17.75
N PHE A 110 7.53 10.29 16.93
CA PHE A 110 7.17 10.24 15.51
C PHE A 110 8.42 10.35 14.65
N GLY A 111 8.53 9.51 13.63
CA GLY A 111 9.70 9.48 12.77
C GLY A 111 9.51 8.53 11.58
N ILE A 112 10.58 7.90 11.16
CA ILE A 112 10.61 6.99 10.02
C ILE A 112 10.11 5.62 10.47
N LEU A 113 8.92 5.23 10.00
CA LEU A 113 8.34 3.92 10.31
C LEU A 113 9.15 2.81 9.65
N GLY A 114 9.47 1.76 10.41
CA GLY A 114 10.12 0.54 9.93
C GLY A 114 11.63 0.63 9.71
N THR A 115 12.31 1.66 10.20
CA THR A 115 13.73 1.90 9.92
C THR A 115 14.64 0.72 10.26
N SER A 116 14.38 0.00 11.37
CA SER A 116 15.19 -1.18 11.75
C SER A 116 14.92 -2.41 10.88
N PHE A 117 13.76 -2.47 10.22
CA PHE A 117 13.41 -3.57 9.34
C PHE A 117 13.86 -3.32 7.90
N ASN A 118 13.79 -2.06 7.47
CA ASN A 118 14.06 -1.69 6.10
C ASN A 118 14.67 -0.28 6.02
N PRO A 119 15.99 -0.17 5.84
CA PRO A 119 16.68 1.13 5.68
C PRO A 119 16.39 1.80 4.34
N ASP A 120 15.65 1.16 3.42
CA ASP A 120 15.33 1.61 2.06
C ASP A 120 14.59 2.98 2.02
N MET A 121 14.01 3.42 3.13
CA MET A 121 13.31 4.71 3.20
C MET A 121 14.20 5.90 2.82
N SER A 122 15.53 5.82 2.97
CA SER A 122 16.45 6.87 2.53
C SER A 122 16.38 7.14 1.03
N GLN A 123 16.28 6.09 0.21
CA GLN A 123 16.08 6.21 -1.24
C GLN A 123 14.75 6.88 -1.58
N HIS A 124 13.67 6.49 -0.88
CA HIS A 124 12.35 7.07 -1.10
C HIS A 124 12.28 8.54 -0.69
N LEU A 125 12.88 8.89 0.44
CA LEU A 125 12.98 10.27 0.90
C LEU A 125 13.81 11.13 -0.07
N LEU A 126 14.95 10.61 -0.52
CA LEU A 126 15.80 11.29 -1.51
C LEU A 126 15.07 11.47 -2.85
N ALA A 127 14.36 10.43 -3.32
CA ALA A 127 13.60 10.53 -4.57
C ALA A 127 12.48 11.58 -4.48
N ALA A 128 11.78 11.66 -3.35
CA ALA A 128 10.76 12.68 -3.13
C ALA A 128 11.35 14.09 -3.04
N ASP A 129 12.51 14.25 -2.37
CA ASP A 129 13.23 15.53 -2.27
C ASP A 129 13.65 16.03 -3.66
N ARG A 130 14.27 15.14 -4.46
CA ARG A 130 14.67 15.47 -5.84
C ARG A 130 13.46 15.77 -6.73
N LEU A 131 12.38 15.01 -6.59
CA LEU A 131 11.14 15.28 -7.31
C LEU A 131 10.53 16.64 -6.94
N ALA A 132 10.62 17.05 -5.66
CA ALA A 132 10.15 18.35 -5.19
C ALA A 132 10.96 19.53 -5.71
N GLU A 133 12.18 19.29 -6.18
CA GLU A 133 13.09 20.29 -6.76
C GLU A 133 13.21 20.19 -8.29
N GLY A 134 12.41 19.34 -8.94
CA GLY A 134 12.48 19.09 -10.38
C GLY A 134 13.80 18.43 -10.81
N GLN A 135 14.48 17.74 -9.90
CA GLN A 135 15.77 17.12 -10.15
C GLN A 135 15.63 15.62 -10.43
N SER A 136 16.60 15.05 -11.14
CA SER A 136 16.69 13.62 -11.40
C SER A 136 17.11 12.83 -10.15
N SER A 137 16.63 11.61 -10.01
CA SER A 137 17.06 10.65 -9.00
C SER A 137 17.24 9.26 -9.62
N GLN A 138 17.97 8.37 -8.94
CA GLN A 138 18.16 7.00 -9.40
C GLN A 138 16.81 6.30 -9.65
N LEU A 139 15.89 6.35 -8.70
CA LEU A 139 14.57 5.74 -8.82
C LEU A 139 13.77 6.35 -10.00
N LEU A 140 13.89 7.67 -10.24
CA LEU A 140 13.22 8.31 -11.36
C LEU A 140 13.76 7.77 -12.70
N ASN A 141 15.07 7.65 -12.83
CA ASN A 141 15.75 7.21 -14.04
C ASN A 141 15.52 5.71 -14.34
N GLN A 142 15.33 4.90 -13.31
CA GLN A 142 15.04 3.46 -13.42
C GLN A 142 13.56 3.14 -13.67
N GLY A 143 12.72 4.14 -13.96
CA GLY A 143 11.29 3.92 -14.21
C GLY A 143 10.47 3.53 -12.98
N TYR A 144 11.04 3.66 -11.77
CA TYR A 144 10.36 3.29 -10.52
C TYR A 144 9.02 4.01 -10.34
N PRO A 145 7.96 3.34 -9.79
CA PRO A 145 6.65 3.96 -9.62
C PRO A 145 6.67 5.03 -8.52
N LEU A 146 6.62 6.30 -8.92
CA LEU A 146 6.75 7.45 -8.01
C LEU A 146 5.43 8.16 -7.69
N GLY A 147 4.28 7.54 -7.98
CA GLY A 147 2.97 8.08 -7.59
C GLY A 147 2.86 8.41 -6.11
N PRO A 148 3.23 7.49 -5.18
CA PRO A 148 3.25 7.76 -3.74
C PRO A 148 4.17 8.93 -3.36
N HIS A 149 5.35 9.03 -3.97
CA HIS A 149 6.29 10.12 -3.75
C HIS A 149 5.71 11.47 -4.18
N ALA A 150 5.02 11.51 -5.32
CA ALA A 150 4.35 12.72 -5.80
C ALA A 150 3.25 13.19 -4.84
N VAL A 151 2.49 12.25 -4.24
CA VAL A 151 1.53 12.59 -3.18
C VAL A 151 2.24 13.18 -1.96
N VAL A 152 3.35 12.59 -1.52
CA VAL A 152 4.13 13.11 -0.38
C VAL A 152 4.71 14.49 -0.68
N VAL A 153 5.20 14.74 -1.90
CA VAL A 153 5.66 16.07 -2.33
C VAL A 153 4.51 17.08 -2.33
N ALA A 154 3.33 16.72 -2.83
CA ALA A 154 2.15 17.59 -2.79
C ALA A 154 1.72 17.91 -1.35
N LEU A 155 1.76 16.93 -0.43
CA LEU A 155 1.50 17.14 1.00
C LEU A 155 2.55 18.07 1.63
N GLY A 156 3.83 17.85 1.33
CA GLY A 156 4.92 18.70 1.82
C GLY A 156 4.75 20.17 1.42
N LYS A 157 4.49 20.43 0.14
CA LYS A 157 4.30 21.79 -0.38
C LYS A 157 2.94 22.39 0.00
N GLY A 158 1.88 21.60 0.07
CA GLY A 158 0.53 22.08 0.38
C GLY A 158 0.27 22.32 1.87
N LEU A 159 0.85 21.51 2.76
CA LEU A 159 0.66 21.59 4.20
C LEU A 159 1.87 22.14 4.95
N GLY A 160 3.00 22.37 4.29
CA GLY A 160 4.24 22.80 4.92
C GLY A 160 4.86 21.76 5.86
N ILE A 161 4.68 20.47 5.58
CA ILE A 161 5.17 19.38 6.42
C ILE A 161 6.42 18.72 5.82
N GLY A 162 7.23 18.07 6.65
CA GLY A 162 8.42 17.33 6.21
C GLY A 162 8.07 16.03 5.46
N LEU A 163 8.97 15.57 4.58
CA LEU A 163 8.77 14.36 3.77
C LEU A 163 8.59 13.10 4.64
N VAL A 164 9.32 12.99 5.76
CA VAL A 164 9.15 11.88 6.73
C VAL A 164 7.72 11.86 7.27
N GLN A 165 7.17 13.03 7.65
CA GLN A 165 5.78 13.14 8.12
C GLN A 165 4.79 12.79 7.00
N GLY A 166 5.10 13.18 5.76
CA GLY A 166 4.30 12.85 4.58
C GLY A 166 4.24 11.35 4.31
N PHE A 167 5.38 10.64 4.31
CA PHE A 167 5.42 9.18 4.10
C PHE A 167 4.75 8.42 5.23
N SER A 168 5.05 8.73 6.50
CA SER A 168 4.41 8.09 7.65
C SER A 168 2.90 8.32 7.64
N GLY A 169 2.45 9.55 7.31
CA GLY A 169 1.04 9.88 7.18
C GLY A 169 0.35 9.16 6.03
N LEU A 170 1.01 9.04 4.87
CA LEU A 170 0.50 8.29 3.73
C LEU A 170 0.34 6.79 4.07
N THR A 171 1.33 6.19 4.72
CA THR A 171 1.29 4.77 5.14
C THR A 171 0.11 4.50 6.08
N VAL A 172 -0.09 5.35 7.08
CA VAL A 172 -1.25 5.28 7.99
C VAL A 172 -2.58 5.46 7.22
N ALA A 173 -2.64 6.43 6.31
CA ALA A 173 -3.84 6.67 5.51
C ALA A 173 -4.21 5.47 4.64
N VAL A 174 -3.23 4.79 4.01
CA VAL A 174 -3.46 3.58 3.19
C VAL A 174 -4.15 2.49 4.00
N ALA A 175 -3.70 2.23 5.23
CA ALA A 175 -4.29 1.23 6.11
C ALA A 175 -5.74 1.57 6.53
N ILE A 176 -6.01 2.86 6.78
CA ILE A 176 -7.37 3.34 7.05
C ILE A 176 -8.26 3.17 5.81
N LEU A 177 -7.76 3.56 4.63
CA LEU A 177 -8.50 3.45 3.37
C LEU A 177 -8.76 1.97 3.00
N ALA A 178 -7.82 1.06 3.30
CA ALA A 178 -8.00 -0.39 3.12
C ALA A 178 -9.13 -0.92 4.01
N SER A 179 -9.13 -0.55 5.29
CA SER A 179 -10.19 -0.94 6.24
C SER A 179 -11.55 -0.37 5.84
N LEU A 180 -11.61 0.89 5.39
CA LEU A 180 -12.85 1.49 4.87
C LEU A 180 -13.33 0.81 3.59
N THR A 181 -12.42 0.46 2.68
CA THR A 181 -12.76 -0.24 1.44
C THR A 181 -13.34 -1.63 1.71
N ALA A 182 -12.80 -2.34 2.71
CA ALA A 182 -13.30 -3.65 3.12
C ALA A 182 -14.78 -3.63 3.58
N LEU A 183 -15.31 -2.47 4.05
CA LEU A 183 -16.72 -2.30 4.39
C LEU A 183 -17.67 -2.65 3.23
N ALA A 184 -17.23 -2.54 1.98
CA ALA A 184 -18.04 -2.94 0.83
C ALA A 184 -18.51 -4.40 0.92
N ALA A 185 -17.68 -5.28 1.51
CA ALA A 185 -18.02 -6.68 1.68
C ALA A 185 -18.95 -6.96 2.88
N PHE A 186 -18.91 -6.12 3.91
CA PHE A 186 -19.56 -6.36 5.21
C PHE A 186 -20.78 -5.46 5.48
N ARG A 187 -21.22 -4.66 4.52
CA ARG A 187 -22.27 -3.62 4.71
C ARG A 187 -23.57 -4.13 5.32
N GLU A 188 -23.93 -5.40 5.05
CA GLU A 188 -25.17 -6.01 5.51
C GLU A 188 -25.09 -6.57 6.95
N LEU A 189 -23.89 -6.57 7.56
CA LEU A 189 -23.69 -7.09 8.90
C LEU A 189 -23.94 -6.03 9.98
N PRO A 190 -24.26 -6.45 11.23
CA PRO A 190 -24.37 -5.56 12.38
C PRO A 190 -23.07 -4.75 12.61
N ALA A 191 -23.20 -3.58 13.21
CA ALA A 191 -22.11 -2.58 13.31
C ALA A 191 -20.80 -3.15 13.87
N ILE A 192 -20.83 -3.86 15.01
CA ILE A 192 -19.63 -4.42 15.67
C ILE A 192 -18.97 -5.46 14.75
N THR A 193 -19.75 -6.40 14.24
CA THR A 193 -19.25 -7.49 13.37
C THR A 193 -18.69 -6.94 12.07
N ARG A 194 -19.36 -5.95 11.48
CA ARG A 194 -18.93 -5.25 10.29
C ARG A 194 -17.60 -4.52 10.51
N THR A 195 -17.46 -3.80 11.63
CA THR A 195 -16.25 -3.09 12.01
C THR A 195 -15.08 -4.06 12.20
N ALA A 196 -15.28 -5.14 12.97
CA ALA A 196 -14.25 -6.16 13.17
C ALA A 196 -13.80 -6.82 11.86
N GLY A 197 -14.77 -7.20 11.00
CA GLY A 197 -14.44 -7.79 9.69
C GLY A 197 -13.67 -6.84 8.79
N ALA A 198 -14.07 -5.58 8.72
CA ALA A 198 -13.41 -4.57 7.90
C ALA A 198 -11.98 -4.28 8.37
N LEU A 199 -11.77 -4.14 9.69
CA LEU A 199 -10.44 -3.93 10.28
C LEU A 199 -9.50 -5.10 10.02
N LEU A 200 -9.95 -6.34 10.25
CA LEU A 200 -9.11 -7.53 10.07
C LEU A 200 -8.84 -7.88 8.61
N VAL A 201 -9.63 -7.37 7.67
CA VAL A 201 -9.30 -7.45 6.24
C VAL A 201 -8.31 -6.36 5.85
N GLY A 202 -8.53 -5.11 6.28
CA GLY A 202 -7.64 -3.99 5.96
C GLY A 202 -6.30 -4.00 6.69
N LEU A 203 -6.24 -4.63 7.86
CA LEU A 203 -5.07 -4.81 8.71
C LEU A 203 -4.86 -6.30 9.02
N ALA A 204 -5.00 -7.18 8.01
CA ALA A 204 -4.63 -8.58 8.15
C ALA A 204 -3.19 -8.69 8.66
N TYR A 205 -2.87 -9.75 9.43
CA TYR A 205 -1.58 -9.88 10.13
C TYR A 205 -0.36 -9.53 9.27
N VAL A 206 -0.24 -10.09 8.06
CA VAL A 206 0.91 -9.82 7.18
C VAL A 206 0.88 -8.38 6.66
N VAL A 207 -0.30 -7.81 6.39
CA VAL A 207 -0.43 -6.38 6.00
C VAL A 207 0.01 -5.47 7.16
N ALA A 208 -0.39 -5.77 8.40
CA ALA A 208 0.06 -5.06 9.59
C ALA A 208 1.58 -5.18 9.78
N SER A 209 2.16 -6.34 9.47
CA SER A 209 3.59 -6.60 9.52
C SER A 209 4.36 -5.80 8.46
N TYR A 210 3.85 -5.71 7.22
CA TYR A 210 4.43 -4.86 6.17
C TYR A 210 4.26 -3.37 6.45
N PHE A 211 3.13 -2.98 7.03
CA PHE A 211 2.95 -1.63 7.57
C PHE A 211 4.03 -1.31 8.62
N ALA A 212 4.32 -2.25 9.53
CA ALA A 212 5.35 -2.13 10.55
C ALA A 212 6.76 -1.89 9.98
N GLN A 213 7.03 -2.35 8.74
CA GLN A 213 8.27 -2.08 8.01
C GLN A 213 8.27 -0.73 7.28
N GLY A 214 7.18 0.02 7.29
CA GLY A 214 7.03 1.20 6.44
C GLY A 214 6.82 0.90 4.95
N ALA A 215 6.46 -0.33 4.60
CA ALA A 215 6.28 -0.81 3.22
C ALA A 215 4.98 -0.27 2.60
N PHE A 216 4.94 1.03 2.30
CA PHE A 216 3.76 1.74 1.82
C PHE A 216 3.27 1.28 0.45
N LYS A 217 4.15 0.79 -0.43
CA LYS A 217 3.77 0.35 -1.79
C LYS A 217 3.08 -1.01 -1.80
N GLU A 218 3.60 -1.94 -1.04
CA GLU A 218 3.06 -3.29 -0.90
C GLU A 218 1.67 -3.22 -0.26
N THR A 219 1.53 -2.49 0.85
CA THR A 219 0.24 -2.26 1.52
C THR A 219 -0.76 -1.52 0.62
N MET A 220 -0.28 -0.63 -0.24
CA MET A 220 -1.12 0.05 -1.24
C MET A 220 -1.56 -0.91 -2.35
N GLN A 221 -0.68 -1.79 -2.81
CA GLN A 221 -1.02 -2.82 -3.80
C GLN A 221 -2.02 -3.85 -3.24
N ALA A 222 -1.89 -4.22 -1.95
CA ALA A 222 -2.86 -5.06 -1.25
C ALA A 222 -4.25 -4.40 -1.19
N LEU A 223 -4.32 -3.10 -0.87
CA LEU A 223 -5.54 -2.31 -0.94
C LEU A 223 -6.13 -2.33 -2.37
N PHE A 224 -5.31 -2.10 -3.40
CA PHE A 224 -5.79 -2.03 -4.78
C PHE A 224 -6.27 -3.39 -5.30
N LEU A 225 -5.61 -4.50 -4.94
CA LEU A 225 -6.10 -5.84 -5.28
C LEU A 225 -7.46 -6.13 -4.61
N LEU A 226 -7.57 -5.85 -3.30
CA LEU A 226 -8.83 -5.99 -2.58
C LEU A 226 -9.94 -5.13 -3.22
N ALA A 227 -9.65 -3.86 -3.48
CA ALA A 227 -10.59 -2.90 -4.06
C ALA A 227 -11.02 -3.29 -5.47
N PHE A 228 -10.09 -3.77 -6.30
CA PHE A 228 -10.36 -4.24 -7.65
C PHE A 228 -11.35 -5.41 -7.65
N VAL A 229 -11.10 -6.40 -6.80
CA VAL A 229 -11.99 -7.56 -6.61
C VAL A 229 -13.37 -7.13 -6.12
N LEU A 230 -13.43 -6.22 -5.14
CA LEU A 230 -14.69 -5.69 -4.64
C LEU A 230 -15.42 -4.83 -5.68
N ALA A 231 -14.70 -4.10 -6.53
CA ALA A 231 -15.29 -3.33 -7.63
C ALA A 231 -15.93 -4.23 -8.69
N LEU A 232 -15.28 -5.34 -9.06
CA LEU A 232 -15.87 -6.34 -9.95
C LEU A 232 -17.12 -6.98 -9.33
N ARG A 233 -17.08 -7.26 -8.01
CA ARG A 233 -18.22 -7.81 -7.27
C ARG A 233 -19.40 -6.84 -7.23
N GLU A 234 -19.15 -5.56 -6.93
CA GLU A 234 -20.19 -4.53 -6.90
C GLU A 234 -20.77 -4.27 -8.31
N ALA A 235 -19.94 -4.28 -9.34
CA ALA A 235 -20.39 -4.12 -10.72
C ALA A 235 -21.37 -5.21 -11.16
N ASP A 236 -21.17 -6.46 -10.70
CA ASP A 236 -22.06 -7.57 -11.04
C ASP A 236 -23.34 -7.62 -10.19
N ARG A 237 -23.28 -7.19 -8.92
CA ARG A 237 -24.37 -7.37 -7.95
C ARG A 237 -25.19 -6.12 -7.69
N THR A 238 -24.52 -4.97 -7.62
CA THR A 238 -25.12 -3.72 -7.17
C THR A 238 -25.39 -2.76 -8.34
N TRP A 239 -24.55 -2.85 -9.39
CA TRP A 239 -24.60 -1.92 -10.55
C TRP A 239 -24.84 -2.60 -11.91
N PRO A 240 -25.64 -3.68 -12.01
CA PRO A 240 -25.73 -4.47 -13.25
C PRO A 240 -26.19 -3.65 -14.46
N ASP A 241 -27.01 -2.61 -14.25
CA ASP A 241 -27.62 -1.80 -15.29
C ASP A 241 -26.78 -0.56 -15.67
N LEU A 242 -25.72 -0.25 -14.91
CA LEU A 242 -24.88 0.92 -15.20
C LEU A 242 -23.92 0.64 -16.36
N THR A 243 -23.89 1.54 -17.34
CA THR A 243 -22.97 1.45 -18.51
C THR A 243 -21.51 1.59 -18.08
N LEU A 244 -21.22 2.39 -17.04
CA LEU A 244 -19.87 2.64 -16.54
C LEU A 244 -19.49 1.79 -15.31
N ARG A 245 -20.20 0.69 -15.06
CA ARG A 245 -20.06 -0.13 -13.84
C ARG A 245 -18.66 -0.69 -13.59
N TYR A 246 -17.86 -0.92 -14.63
CA TYR A 246 -16.47 -1.43 -14.48
C TYR A 246 -15.41 -0.32 -14.50
N VAL A 247 -15.80 0.95 -14.74
CA VAL A 247 -14.85 2.07 -14.71
C VAL A 247 -14.17 2.22 -13.34
N PRO A 248 -14.86 2.08 -12.19
CA PRO A 248 -14.19 2.09 -10.89
C PRO A 248 -13.06 1.05 -10.77
N ALA A 249 -13.26 -0.17 -11.29
CA ALA A 249 -12.21 -1.19 -11.32
C ALA A 249 -11.02 -0.76 -12.21
N ALA A 250 -11.29 -0.13 -13.36
CA ALA A 250 -10.25 0.39 -14.25
C ALA A 250 -9.44 1.54 -13.60
N LEU A 251 -10.10 2.45 -12.86
CA LEU A 251 -9.44 3.51 -12.10
C LEU A 251 -8.52 2.93 -11.01
N ILE A 252 -8.99 1.93 -10.27
CA ILE A 252 -8.21 1.22 -9.25
C ILE A 252 -6.99 0.54 -9.89
N ALA A 253 -7.18 -0.15 -11.03
CA ALA A 253 -6.10 -0.79 -11.76
C ALA A 253 -5.06 0.22 -12.27
N ALA A 254 -5.48 1.38 -12.75
CA ALA A 254 -4.56 2.45 -13.12
C ALA A 254 -3.78 2.97 -11.91
N GLY A 255 -4.46 3.21 -10.77
CA GLY A 255 -3.80 3.59 -9.51
C GLY A 255 -2.75 2.60 -9.05
N ALA A 256 -3.00 1.29 -9.24
CA ALA A 256 -2.04 0.25 -8.94
C ALA A 256 -0.77 0.36 -9.80
N ILE A 257 -0.88 0.74 -11.08
CA ILE A 257 0.28 1.02 -11.95
C ILE A 257 1.09 2.20 -11.39
N TYR A 258 0.46 3.29 -10.96
CA TYR A 258 1.14 4.44 -10.38
C TYR A 258 1.81 4.15 -9.03
N ALA A 259 1.31 3.16 -8.28
CA ALA A 259 1.87 2.73 -6.99
C ALA A 259 2.94 1.66 -7.11
N TYR A 260 2.78 0.69 -8.04
CA TYR A 260 3.56 -0.55 -8.07
C TYR A 260 4.06 -0.93 -9.47
N SER A 261 3.82 -0.10 -10.49
CA SER A 261 4.19 -0.32 -11.90
C SER A 261 3.57 -1.59 -12.51
N PHE A 262 4.19 -2.14 -13.57
CA PHE A 262 3.71 -3.33 -14.28
C PHE A 262 3.53 -4.59 -13.39
N PRO A 263 4.31 -4.81 -12.30
CA PRO A 263 4.07 -5.95 -11.43
C PRO A 263 2.66 -6.02 -10.85
N SER A 264 1.95 -4.88 -10.72
CA SER A 264 0.52 -4.87 -10.32
C SER A 264 -0.33 -5.79 -11.19
N LEU A 265 0.01 -5.90 -12.48
CA LEU A 265 -0.74 -6.71 -13.46
C LEU A 265 -0.60 -8.21 -13.20
N VAL A 266 0.43 -8.65 -12.46
CA VAL A 266 0.61 -10.07 -12.07
C VAL A 266 -0.56 -10.56 -11.20
N TRP A 267 -1.19 -9.66 -10.44
CA TRP A 267 -2.39 -9.96 -9.65
C TRP A 267 -3.67 -9.54 -10.37
N LEU A 268 -3.73 -8.32 -10.90
CA LEU A 268 -4.95 -7.76 -11.46
C LEU A 268 -5.35 -8.42 -12.78
N GLY A 269 -4.39 -8.77 -13.63
CA GLY A 269 -4.64 -9.45 -14.91
C GLY A 269 -5.27 -10.83 -14.72
N PRO A 270 -4.62 -11.76 -13.99
CA PRO A 270 -5.23 -13.05 -13.68
C PRO A 270 -6.57 -12.93 -12.93
N ALA A 271 -6.72 -11.96 -12.00
CA ALA A 271 -7.99 -11.74 -11.32
C ALA A 271 -9.12 -11.38 -12.30
N ALA A 272 -8.85 -10.48 -13.27
CA ALA A 272 -9.82 -10.13 -14.31
C ALA A 272 -10.18 -11.33 -15.20
N VAL A 273 -9.17 -12.08 -15.65
CA VAL A 273 -9.36 -13.25 -16.53
C VAL A 273 -10.15 -14.34 -15.80
N LEU A 274 -9.75 -14.71 -14.59
CA LEU A 274 -10.45 -15.73 -13.80
C LEU A 274 -11.88 -15.31 -13.48
N TRP A 275 -12.10 -14.03 -13.14
CA TRP A 275 -13.44 -13.51 -12.93
C TRP A 275 -14.30 -13.63 -14.20
N LEU A 276 -13.78 -13.29 -15.36
CA LEU A 276 -14.49 -13.45 -16.63
C LEU A 276 -14.85 -14.92 -16.91
N LEU A 277 -13.92 -15.83 -16.69
CA LEU A 277 -14.13 -17.27 -16.91
C LEU A 277 -15.18 -17.83 -15.95
N LEU A 278 -15.07 -17.55 -14.64
CA LEU A 278 -16.02 -18.02 -13.62
C LEU A 278 -17.41 -17.44 -13.85
N SER A 279 -17.51 -16.14 -14.09
CA SER A 279 -18.79 -15.46 -14.33
C SER A 279 -19.49 -15.98 -15.58
N ARG A 280 -18.76 -16.23 -16.67
CA ARG A 280 -19.32 -16.85 -17.89
C ARG A 280 -19.76 -18.27 -17.66
N GLY A 281 -18.95 -19.07 -16.97
CA GLY A 281 -19.22 -20.48 -16.68
C GLY A 281 -20.52 -20.65 -15.88
N TRP A 282 -20.73 -19.83 -14.86
CA TRP A 282 -21.94 -19.89 -14.03
C TRP A 282 -23.19 -19.35 -14.71
N ARG A 283 -23.08 -18.25 -15.49
CA ARG A 283 -24.20 -17.70 -16.27
C ARG A 283 -24.72 -18.71 -17.32
N ARG A 284 -23.82 -19.47 -17.99
CA ARG A 284 -24.21 -20.50 -18.94
C ARG A 284 -25.01 -21.64 -18.31
N ARG A 285 -24.83 -21.88 -16.99
CA ARG A 285 -25.58 -22.91 -16.23
C ARG A 285 -26.91 -22.39 -15.65
N GLY A 286 -27.31 -21.17 -15.96
CA GLY A 286 -28.50 -20.53 -15.39
C GLY A 286 -28.40 -20.17 -13.91
N ASP A 287 -27.19 -20.19 -13.38
CA ASP A 287 -26.90 -20.02 -11.95
C ASP A 287 -26.65 -18.55 -11.62
N HIS A 288 -27.58 -17.88 -10.97
CA HIS A 288 -27.41 -16.49 -10.50
C HIS A 288 -26.76 -16.43 -9.10
N PRO A 289 -25.96 -15.38 -8.80
CA PRO A 289 -25.37 -15.18 -7.47
C PRO A 289 -26.46 -15.04 -6.40
N ARG A 290 -26.32 -15.75 -5.27
CA ARG A 290 -27.25 -15.70 -4.13
C ARG A 290 -26.78 -14.64 -3.12
N GLY A 291 -27.72 -13.89 -2.52
CA GLY A 291 -27.41 -12.90 -1.47
C GLY A 291 -26.76 -13.51 -0.22
N VAL A 292 -25.99 -12.69 0.53
CA VAL A 292 -25.24 -13.14 1.72
C VAL A 292 -26.18 -13.52 2.88
N LEU A 293 -27.33 -12.90 3.01
CA LEU A 293 -28.27 -13.08 4.14
C LEU A 293 -29.53 -13.90 3.83
N GLY A 294 -29.64 -14.49 2.60
CA GLY A 294 -30.75 -15.42 2.28
C GLY A 294 -32.03 -14.78 1.74
N ASP A 295 -32.88 -15.61 1.28
CA ASP A 295 -34.05 -15.54 0.45
C ASP A 295 -35.11 -14.47 0.76
N GLY A 296 -34.84 -13.22 0.47
CA GLY A 296 -35.82 -12.14 0.54
C GLY A 296 -35.78 -11.15 -0.61
N GLY A 297 -34.87 -11.33 -1.56
CA GLY A 297 -34.73 -10.43 -2.71
C GLY A 297 -35.60 -10.87 -3.87
N SER A 298 -36.52 -10.01 -4.32
CA SER A 298 -37.22 -10.12 -5.60
C SER A 298 -36.29 -10.57 -6.71
N PRO A 299 -36.73 -11.45 -7.63
CA PRO A 299 -35.95 -11.81 -8.80
C PRO A 299 -35.74 -10.54 -9.63
N ALA A 300 -34.53 -9.99 -9.54
CA ALA A 300 -34.12 -8.90 -10.41
C ALA A 300 -34.24 -9.37 -11.87
N ALA A 301 -34.81 -8.52 -12.67
CA ALA A 301 -35.21 -8.70 -14.03
C ALA A 301 -34.33 -9.67 -14.84
N THR A 302 -34.94 -10.74 -15.30
CA THR A 302 -34.39 -11.75 -16.19
C THR A 302 -34.29 -11.20 -17.62
N GLY A 303 -33.41 -10.25 -17.86
CA GLY A 303 -32.94 -9.97 -19.21
C GLY A 303 -31.76 -10.89 -19.54
N PRO A 304 -31.55 -11.31 -20.81
CA PRO A 304 -30.37 -12.07 -21.19
C PRO A 304 -29.14 -11.18 -21.01
N ALA A 305 -28.58 -11.19 -19.79
CA ALA A 305 -27.38 -10.45 -19.46
C ALA A 305 -26.17 -11.13 -20.11
N GLY A 306 -26.05 -10.99 -21.43
CA GLY A 306 -24.79 -11.17 -22.11
C GLY A 306 -23.73 -10.31 -21.44
N LEU A 307 -22.48 -10.77 -21.35
CA LEU A 307 -21.36 -9.91 -20.98
C LEU A 307 -21.46 -8.67 -21.90
N ALA A 308 -21.87 -7.55 -21.31
CA ALA A 308 -22.06 -6.35 -22.08
C ALA A 308 -20.66 -5.83 -22.50
N LEU A 309 -20.28 -6.08 -23.74
CA LEU A 309 -18.96 -5.71 -24.29
C LEU A 309 -18.71 -4.20 -24.14
N ARG A 310 -19.77 -3.39 -24.21
CA ARG A 310 -19.66 -1.93 -24.07
C ARG A 310 -19.12 -1.47 -22.71
N PRO A 311 -19.65 -1.91 -21.55
CA PRO A 311 -19.06 -1.56 -20.25
C PRO A 311 -17.61 -2.03 -20.08
N LEU A 312 -17.24 -3.21 -20.57
CA LEU A 312 -15.88 -3.72 -20.54
C LEU A 312 -14.95 -2.91 -21.45
N GLY A 313 -15.41 -2.54 -22.65
CA GLY A 313 -14.65 -1.70 -23.56
C GLY A 313 -14.38 -0.32 -22.99
N LEU A 314 -15.37 0.30 -22.34
CA LEU A 314 -15.19 1.60 -21.66
C LEU A 314 -14.21 1.51 -20.48
N ALA A 315 -14.26 0.45 -19.69
CA ALA A 315 -13.30 0.22 -18.61
C ALA A 315 -11.88 0.03 -19.16
N LEU A 316 -11.70 -0.79 -20.20
CA LEU A 316 -10.41 -0.99 -20.85
C LEU A 316 -9.88 0.32 -21.44
N LEU A 317 -10.72 1.09 -22.13
CA LEU A 317 -10.33 2.40 -22.65
C LEU A 317 -9.89 3.34 -21.53
N THR A 318 -10.65 3.40 -20.43
CA THR A 318 -10.28 4.21 -19.25
C THR A 318 -8.91 3.80 -18.68
N PHE A 319 -8.69 2.49 -18.52
CA PHE A 319 -7.42 1.96 -18.07
C PHE A 319 -6.27 2.35 -18.99
N LEU A 320 -6.43 2.12 -20.30
CA LEU A 320 -5.40 2.43 -21.30
C LEU A 320 -5.07 3.92 -21.35
N VAL A 321 -6.10 4.79 -21.38
CA VAL A 321 -5.89 6.25 -21.40
C VAL A 321 -5.08 6.73 -20.19
N LEU A 322 -5.35 6.18 -19.03
CA LEU A 322 -4.65 6.56 -17.80
C LEU A 322 -3.24 5.96 -17.69
N THR A 323 -2.99 4.76 -18.24
CA THR A 323 -1.71 4.06 -18.05
C THR A 323 -0.76 4.18 -19.24
N LEU A 324 -1.26 4.51 -20.43
CA LEU A 324 -0.43 4.66 -21.63
C LEU A 324 0.73 5.66 -21.44
N PRO A 325 0.58 6.81 -20.74
CA PRO A 325 1.69 7.72 -20.46
C PRO A 325 2.83 7.11 -19.62
N GLU A 326 2.57 6.03 -18.88
CA GLU A 326 3.55 5.35 -18.03
C GLU A 326 4.24 4.16 -18.73
N LEU A 327 3.83 3.81 -19.94
CA LEU A 327 4.31 2.60 -20.63
C LEU A 327 5.85 2.59 -20.76
N GLY A 328 6.47 3.71 -21.16
CA GLY A 328 7.94 3.82 -21.24
C GLY A 328 8.62 3.54 -19.91
N ARG A 329 8.10 4.15 -18.83
CA ARG A 329 8.63 3.93 -17.49
C ARG A 329 8.44 2.50 -16.98
N MET A 330 7.35 1.85 -17.35
CA MET A 330 7.12 0.44 -17.03
C MET A 330 8.15 -0.47 -17.72
N VAL A 331 8.58 -0.11 -18.93
CA VAL A 331 9.64 -0.82 -19.67
C VAL A 331 11.00 -0.60 -18.98
N ASP A 332 11.32 0.66 -18.64
CA ASP A 332 12.57 0.97 -17.92
C ASP A 332 12.65 0.23 -16.58
N PHE A 333 11.53 0.11 -15.87
CA PHE A 333 11.45 -0.56 -14.57
C PHE A 333 11.70 -2.09 -14.65
N GLN A 334 11.58 -2.71 -15.81
CA GLN A 334 11.90 -4.14 -15.98
C GLN A 334 13.39 -4.45 -15.71
N GLN A 335 14.25 -3.45 -15.82
CA GLN A 335 15.70 -3.58 -15.57
C GLN A 335 16.06 -3.39 -14.08
N PHE A 336 15.07 -3.20 -13.21
CA PHE A 336 15.31 -3.01 -11.79
C PHE A 336 15.71 -4.32 -11.11
N GLU A 337 16.71 -4.27 -10.21
CA GLU A 337 17.33 -5.43 -9.54
C GLU A 337 16.36 -6.40 -8.88
N THR A 338 15.21 -5.93 -8.41
CA THR A 338 14.17 -6.77 -7.79
C THR A 338 13.67 -7.88 -8.73
N PHE A 339 13.86 -7.72 -10.04
CA PHE A 339 13.46 -8.72 -11.06
C PHE A 339 14.60 -9.59 -11.51
N ASP A 340 15.83 -9.34 -11.05
CA ASP A 340 16.96 -10.24 -11.27
C ASP A 340 16.75 -11.51 -10.44
N PRO A 341 16.73 -12.71 -11.06
CA PRO A 341 16.69 -13.99 -10.33
C PRO A 341 17.87 -14.18 -9.37
N ASN A 342 19.00 -13.52 -9.64
CA ASN A 342 20.18 -13.51 -8.78
C ASN A 342 20.22 -12.28 -7.84
N GLY A 343 19.16 -11.46 -7.84
CA GLY A 343 19.04 -10.23 -7.07
C GLY A 343 18.94 -10.48 -5.55
N PRO A 344 18.40 -9.52 -4.77
CA PRO A 344 18.56 -9.45 -3.30
C PRO A 344 18.05 -10.67 -2.49
N GLY A 345 17.76 -11.80 -3.13
CA GLY A 345 17.48 -13.08 -2.49
C GLY A 345 16.48 -13.02 -1.34
N LEU A 346 16.97 -12.79 -0.14
CA LEU A 346 16.16 -12.64 1.07
C LEU A 346 15.67 -11.19 1.29
N GLY A 347 16.36 -10.18 0.73
CA GLY A 347 16.11 -8.79 1.11
C GLY A 347 16.31 -8.61 2.62
N ASN A 348 15.30 -8.06 3.30
CA ASN A 348 15.30 -7.88 4.75
C ASN A 348 14.74 -9.08 5.54
N LEU A 349 14.52 -10.22 4.90
CA LEU A 349 13.99 -11.43 5.54
C LEU A 349 15.12 -12.26 6.18
N PHE A 350 14.80 -12.99 7.25
CA PHE A 350 15.71 -13.95 7.88
C PHE A 350 15.65 -15.34 7.20
N GLY A 351 14.63 -15.59 6.42
CA GLY A 351 14.36 -16.84 5.72
C GLY A 351 13.11 -16.76 4.87
N GLN A 352 12.57 -17.91 4.52
CA GLN A 352 11.32 -17.97 3.77
C GLN A 352 10.11 -17.72 4.68
N VAL A 353 9.28 -16.75 4.33
CA VAL A 353 8.01 -16.48 5.00
C VAL A 353 7.02 -17.60 4.72
N SER A 354 6.31 -18.04 5.74
CA SER A 354 5.32 -19.10 5.61
C SER A 354 4.03 -18.58 4.96
N PRO A 355 3.48 -19.25 3.91
CA PRO A 355 2.21 -18.85 3.32
C PRO A 355 1.04 -18.93 4.31
N PHE A 356 1.18 -19.67 5.39
CA PHE A 356 0.15 -19.80 6.44
C PHE A 356 -0.01 -18.52 7.26
N GLU A 357 0.93 -17.60 7.21
CA GLU A 357 0.82 -16.28 7.84
C GLU A 357 -0.34 -15.47 7.28
N ALA A 358 -0.66 -15.63 5.99
CA ALA A 358 -1.82 -15.01 5.37
C ALA A 358 -3.15 -15.41 6.01
N LEU A 359 -3.22 -16.54 6.74
CA LEU A 359 -4.41 -16.97 7.46
C LEU A 359 -4.74 -16.08 8.67
N GLY A 360 -3.82 -15.23 9.11
CA GLY A 360 -4.06 -14.17 10.09
C GLY A 360 -3.83 -14.56 11.56
N ILE A 361 -3.58 -15.82 11.90
CA ILE A 361 -3.21 -16.24 13.26
C ILE A 361 -1.75 -16.68 13.28
N TRP A 362 -0.88 -15.72 13.58
CA TRP A 362 0.57 -15.92 13.66
C TRP A 362 1.16 -15.04 14.79
N PRO A 363 1.25 -15.56 16.01
CA PRO A 363 1.52 -14.76 17.20
C PRO A 363 3.02 -14.48 17.42
N SER A 364 3.75 -14.01 16.40
CA SER A 364 5.16 -13.70 16.52
C SER A 364 5.46 -12.24 16.82
N GLY A 365 4.65 -11.31 16.32
CA GLY A 365 4.94 -9.88 16.36
C GLY A 365 5.98 -9.41 15.33
N ASP A 366 6.76 -10.32 14.74
CA ASP A 366 7.63 -10.11 13.60
C ASP A 366 7.47 -11.30 12.64
N PHE A 367 6.92 -11.05 11.45
CA PHE A 367 6.64 -12.07 10.43
C PHE A 367 7.90 -12.77 9.88
N ARG A 368 9.09 -12.24 10.14
CA ARG A 368 10.37 -12.82 9.70
C ARG A 368 10.85 -13.95 10.60
N LEU A 369 10.26 -14.08 11.80
CA LEU A 369 10.63 -15.11 12.76
C LEU A 369 9.96 -16.46 12.47
N ALA A 370 10.72 -17.54 12.61
CA ALA A 370 10.18 -18.89 12.52
C ALA A 370 9.27 -19.22 13.73
N PRO A 371 8.34 -20.20 13.58
CA PRO A 371 7.52 -20.65 14.69
C PRO A 371 8.36 -21.12 15.90
N GLY A 372 8.16 -20.45 17.02
CA GLY A 372 8.88 -20.73 18.27
C GLY A 372 10.01 -19.75 18.59
N ASP A 373 10.44 -18.93 17.63
CA ASP A 373 11.47 -17.90 17.86
C ASP A 373 10.86 -16.59 18.39
N GLY A 374 9.53 -16.50 18.42
CA GLY A 374 8.78 -15.36 18.95
C GLY A 374 8.33 -15.57 20.41
N ALA A 375 7.36 -14.74 20.83
CA ALA A 375 6.85 -14.74 22.21
C ALA A 375 6.05 -15.99 22.61
N VAL A 376 5.67 -16.85 21.66
CA VAL A 376 4.79 -18.01 21.87
C VAL A 376 5.51 -19.29 21.42
N PRO A 377 5.39 -20.41 22.14
CA PRO A 377 5.93 -21.70 21.72
C PRO A 377 5.38 -22.13 20.35
N ALA A 378 6.17 -22.88 19.58
CA ALA A 378 5.84 -23.33 18.21
C ALA A 378 4.46 -24.00 18.09
N ILE A 379 4.01 -24.74 19.12
CA ILE A 379 2.68 -25.38 19.14
C ILE A 379 1.53 -24.38 18.95
N GLY A 380 1.66 -23.14 19.46
CA GLY A 380 0.65 -22.09 19.32
C GLY A 380 0.47 -21.66 17.87
N TYR A 381 1.55 -21.61 17.09
CA TYR A 381 1.51 -21.31 15.66
C TYR A 381 0.78 -22.41 14.87
N TYR A 382 1.13 -23.67 15.14
CA TYR A 382 0.52 -24.81 14.46
C TYR A 382 -0.97 -24.98 14.78
N LEU A 383 -1.38 -24.80 16.03
CA LEU A 383 -2.79 -24.83 16.43
C LEU A 383 -3.57 -23.67 15.80
N GLY A 384 -3.02 -22.46 15.82
CA GLY A 384 -3.60 -21.28 15.19
C GLY A 384 -3.77 -21.46 13.68
N THR A 385 -2.72 -21.96 13.02
CA THR A 385 -2.75 -22.28 11.58
C THR A 385 -3.80 -23.35 11.26
N ALA A 386 -3.84 -24.46 11.98
CA ALA A 386 -4.81 -25.52 11.74
C ALA A 386 -6.26 -25.04 11.90
N PHE A 387 -6.52 -24.23 12.92
CA PHE A 387 -7.82 -23.60 13.14
C PHE A 387 -8.19 -22.62 12.01
N ALA A 388 -7.30 -21.73 11.66
CA ALA A 388 -7.52 -20.76 10.59
C ALA A 388 -7.68 -21.43 9.21
N LEU A 389 -6.92 -22.49 8.93
CA LEU A 389 -7.03 -23.28 7.70
C LEU A 389 -8.40 -23.99 7.59
N ALA A 390 -8.92 -24.53 8.69
CA ALA A 390 -10.25 -25.10 8.73
C ALA A 390 -11.33 -24.05 8.40
N LEU A 391 -11.20 -22.84 8.96
CA LEU A 391 -12.12 -21.73 8.67
C LEU A 391 -11.96 -21.21 7.24
N PHE A 392 -10.74 -21.18 6.69
CA PHE A 392 -10.48 -20.83 5.31
C PHE A 392 -11.14 -21.83 4.35
N ALA A 393 -10.97 -23.13 4.58
CA ALA A 393 -11.60 -24.17 3.80
C ALA A 393 -13.14 -24.07 3.85
N TYR A 394 -13.71 -23.83 5.04
CA TYR A 394 -15.14 -23.54 5.19
C TYR A 394 -15.54 -22.32 4.36
N GLY A 395 -14.78 -21.23 4.47
CA GLY A 395 -15.02 -19.98 3.73
C GLY A 395 -15.01 -20.19 2.23
N LEU A 396 -14.01 -20.90 1.71
CA LEU A 396 -13.87 -21.22 0.29
C LEU A 396 -15.10 -22.01 -0.24
N VAL A 397 -15.54 -23.04 0.50
CA VAL A 397 -16.76 -23.80 0.16
C VAL A 397 -17.99 -22.89 0.13
N GLN A 398 -18.13 -21.98 1.10
CA GLN A 398 -19.27 -21.06 1.13
C GLN A 398 -19.26 -20.06 -0.03
N LEU A 399 -18.08 -19.48 -0.35
CA LEU A 399 -17.94 -18.56 -1.49
C LEU A 399 -18.23 -19.28 -2.82
N TRP A 400 -17.76 -20.51 -2.97
CA TRP A 400 -18.08 -21.34 -4.15
C TRP A 400 -19.57 -21.60 -4.28
N ARG A 401 -20.24 -22.02 -3.18
CA ARG A 401 -21.70 -22.27 -3.16
C ARG A 401 -22.52 -21.01 -3.44
N ARG A 402 -22.01 -19.83 -3.04
CA ARG A 402 -22.66 -18.53 -3.27
C ARG A 402 -22.27 -17.88 -4.58
N ARG A 403 -21.40 -18.52 -5.35
CA ARG A 403 -20.91 -18.06 -6.65
C ARG A 403 -20.29 -16.66 -6.60
N GLU A 404 -19.44 -16.44 -5.60
CA GLU A 404 -18.66 -15.21 -5.45
C GLU A 404 -17.49 -15.19 -6.43
N SER A 405 -17.78 -15.05 -7.75
CA SER A 405 -16.80 -15.12 -8.84
C SER A 405 -15.63 -14.17 -8.66
N ALA A 406 -15.87 -12.93 -8.24
CA ALA A 406 -14.84 -11.92 -8.10
C ALA A 406 -13.86 -12.27 -6.95
N ILE A 407 -14.37 -12.67 -5.77
CA ILE A 407 -13.51 -13.03 -4.62
C ILE A 407 -12.69 -14.27 -4.94
N LEU A 408 -13.31 -15.30 -5.52
CA LEU A 408 -12.61 -16.53 -5.91
C LEU A 408 -11.56 -16.28 -6.99
N ALA A 409 -11.83 -15.38 -7.94
CA ALA A 409 -10.89 -14.99 -8.97
C ALA A 409 -9.68 -14.24 -8.40
N GLY A 410 -9.93 -13.30 -7.49
CA GLY A 410 -8.86 -12.57 -6.79
C GLY A 410 -7.99 -13.49 -5.94
N LEU A 411 -8.61 -14.44 -5.21
CA LEU A 411 -7.88 -15.45 -4.44
C LEU A 411 -7.06 -16.36 -5.34
N GLY A 412 -7.62 -16.81 -6.47
CA GLY A 412 -6.90 -17.59 -7.48
C GLY A 412 -5.72 -16.83 -8.08
N ALA A 413 -5.88 -15.54 -8.36
CA ALA A 413 -4.80 -14.68 -8.84
C ALA A 413 -3.68 -14.51 -7.80
N ALA A 414 -4.03 -14.31 -6.53
CA ALA A 414 -3.05 -14.23 -5.44
C ALA A 414 -2.27 -15.55 -5.29
N LEU A 415 -2.93 -16.69 -5.39
CA LEU A 415 -2.29 -17.99 -5.36
C LEU A 415 -1.35 -18.20 -6.57
N LEU A 416 -1.78 -17.81 -7.78
CA LEU A 416 -0.93 -17.89 -8.98
C LEU A 416 0.30 -16.98 -8.87
N ALA A 417 0.14 -15.76 -8.38
CA ALA A 417 1.24 -14.82 -8.16
C ALA A 417 2.24 -15.38 -7.12
N TYR A 418 1.75 -15.94 -6.01
CA TYR A 418 2.59 -16.60 -5.02
C TYR A 418 3.32 -17.82 -5.59
N ALA A 419 2.62 -18.68 -6.32
CA ALA A 419 3.24 -19.85 -6.94
C ALA A 419 4.32 -19.45 -7.95
N ALA A 420 4.07 -18.45 -8.79
CA ALA A 420 5.07 -17.91 -9.70
C ALA A 420 6.28 -17.35 -8.95
N ALA A 421 6.07 -16.54 -7.91
CA ALA A 421 7.15 -16.00 -7.08
C ALA A 421 7.97 -17.10 -6.37
N ARG A 422 7.35 -18.22 -6.00
CA ARG A 422 8.03 -19.37 -5.40
C ARG A 422 8.84 -20.22 -6.38
N ILE A 423 8.43 -20.27 -7.65
CA ILE A 423 9.08 -21.10 -8.68
C ILE A 423 10.20 -20.35 -9.39
N VAL A 424 9.96 -19.07 -9.73
CA VAL A 424 10.88 -18.28 -10.57
C VAL A 424 11.40 -17.02 -9.90
N GLY A 425 10.91 -16.67 -8.71
CA GLY A 425 11.31 -15.48 -7.97
C GLY A 425 12.19 -15.80 -6.76
N THR A 426 12.38 -14.80 -5.92
CA THR A 426 13.15 -14.88 -4.67
C THR A 426 12.23 -15.07 -3.46
N PRO A 427 12.74 -15.49 -2.28
CA PRO A 427 11.98 -15.50 -1.03
C PRO A 427 11.34 -14.14 -0.71
N TYR A 428 12.02 -13.03 -1.04
CA TYR A 428 11.53 -11.67 -0.86
C TYR A 428 10.30 -11.37 -1.74
N THR A 429 10.33 -11.76 -3.02
CA THR A 429 9.15 -11.60 -3.91
C THR A 429 7.98 -12.49 -3.51
N ALA A 430 8.27 -13.70 -2.99
CA ALA A 430 7.24 -14.60 -2.47
C ALA A 430 6.57 -14.04 -1.22
N ALA A 431 7.32 -13.41 -0.31
CA ALA A 431 6.77 -12.75 0.87
C ALA A 431 5.84 -11.57 0.50
N LYS A 432 6.22 -10.76 -0.49
CA LYS A 432 5.35 -9.70 -1.05
C LYS A 432 4.05 -10.27 -1.64
N ALA A 433 4.13 -11.42 -2.32
CA ALA A 433 2.94 -12.06 -2.87
C ALA A 433 1.99 -12.56 -1.78
N ILE A 434 2.51 -13.05 -0.65
CA ILE A 434 1.72 -13.41 0.54
C ILE A 434 1.01 -12.19 1.11
N GLU A 435 1.73 -11.10 1.30
CA GLU A 435 1.19 -9.85 1.87
C GLU A 435 0.06 -9.30 0.99
N ILE A 436 0.31 -9.11 -0.31
CA ILE A 436 -0.66 -8.54 -1.25
C ILE A 436 -1.93 -9.39 -1.33
N GLY A 437 -1.81 -10.72 -1.17
CA GLY A 437 -2.94 -11.65 -1.14
C GLY A 437 -3.69 -11.74 0.20
N ALA A 438 -3.06 -11.35 1.31
CA ALA A 438 -3.58 -11.56 2.66
C ALA A 438 -4.97 -10.96 2.92
N PRO A 439 -5.34 -9.76 2.44
CA PRO A 439 -6.69 -9.23 2.59
C PRO A 439 -7.77 -10.13 1.99
N LEU A 440 -7.49 -10.79 0.87
CA LEU A 440 -8.44 -11.71 0.22
C LEU A 440 -8.58 -13.02 0.98
N VAL A 441 -7.49 -13.50 1.59
CA VAL A 441 -7.52 -14.67 2.49
C VAL A 441 -8.35 -14.35 3.73
N ALA A 442 -8.10 -13.22 4.39
CA ALA A 442 -8.89 -12.75 5.53
C ALA A 442 -10.37 -12.56 5.17
N LEU A 443 -10.67 -11.97 4.01
CA LEU A 443 -12.04 -11.81 3.51
C LEU A 443 -12.72 -13.16 3.28
N THR A 444 -11.99 -14.15 2.76
CA THR A 444 -12.49 -15.52 2.52
C THR A 444 -12.92 -16.20 3.82
N ILE A 445 -12.17 -15.99 4.90
CA ILE A 445 -12.52 -16.52 6.24
C ILE A 445 -13.69 -15.74 6.84
N LEU A 446 -13.52 -14.42 6.94
CA LEU A 446 -14.39 -13.56 7.75
C LEU A 446 -15.78 -13.38 7.17
N LEU A 447 -15.92 -13.20 5.86
CA LEU A 447 -17.22 -12.89 5.26
C LEU A 447 -18.27 -14.00 5.51
N PRO A 448 -18.01 -15.29 5.22
CA PRO A 448 -18.98 -16.34 5.51
C PRO A 448 -19.11 -16.66 7.01
N LEU A 449 -18.01 -16.60 7.76
CA LEU A 449 -18.00 -16.91 9.19
C LEU A 449 -18.85 -15.92 9.98
N LEU A 450 -18.63 -14.60 9.78
CA LEU A 450 -19.36 -13.55 10.47
C LEU A 450 -20.83 -13.51 10.04
N ALA A 451 -21.11 -13.69 8.74
CA ALA A 451 -22.49 -13.78 8.26
C ALA A 451 -23.25 -14.97 8.88
N ARG A 452 -22.58 -16.10 9.10
CA ARG A 452 -23.18 -17.26 9.76
C ARG A 452 -23.39 -17.01 11.25
N ALA A 453 -22.39 -16.48 11.94
CA ALA A 453 -22.47 -16.15 13.37
C ALA A 453 -23.65 -15.19 13.66
N CYS A 454 -23.83 -14.14 12.85
CA CYS A 454 -24.90 -13.17 13.04
C CYS A 454 -26.31 -13.75 12.89
N ARG A 455 -26.50 -14.78 12.07
CA ARG A 455 -27.81 -15.44 11.93
C ARG A 455 -28.28 -16.14 13.20
N PHE A 456 -27.35 -16.58 14.05
CA PHE A 456 -27.66 -17.29 15.29
C PHE A 456 -27.79 -16.37 16.51
N CYS A 457 -27.38 -15.09 16.41
CA CYS A 457 -27.55 -14.11 17.48
C CYS A 457 -28.92 -13.41 17.48
N GLY A 458 -29.81 -13.71 16.54
CA GLY A 458 -31.17 -13.14 16.46
C GLY A 458 -32.16 -13.82 17.42
N PRO A 459 -33.26 -13.12 17.80
CA PRO A 459 -34.26 -13.59 18.77
C PRO A 459 -35.04 -14.83 18.34
N ILE A 460 -34.90 -15.32 17.10
CA ILE A 460 -35.64 -16.46 16.51
C ILE A 460 -34.77 -17.74 16.48
N GLY A 461 -33.60 -17.75 17.11
CA GLY A 461 -32.76 -18.96 17.20
C GLY A 461 -33.47 -20.06 17.99
N ASN A 462 -33.71 -21.20 17.34
CA ASN A 462 -34.34 -22.39 17.96
C ASN A 462 -33.42 -22.85 19.10
N LYS A 463 -33.85 -22.67 20.36
CA LYS A 463 -33.03 -22.83 21.59
C LYS A 463 -32.51 -24.25 21.85
N GLY A 464 -32.75 -25.22 20.97
CA GLY A 464 -32.36 -26.61 21.14
C GLY A 464 -31.18 -27.11 20.31
N ASP A 465 -30.66 -26.32 19.37
CA ASP A 465 -29.60 -26.76 18.47
C ASP A 465 -28.21 -26.32 18.97
N ARG A 466 -27.36 -27.27 19.42
CA ARG A 466 -25.99 -27.03 19.86
C ARG A 466 -25.11 -26.39 18.77
N SER A 467 -25.45 -26.54 17.48
CA SER A 467 -24.75 -25.88 16.37
C SER A 467 -24.87 -24.35 16.42
N VAL A 468 -25.86 -23.82 17.15
CA VAL A 468 -26.13 -22.40 17.35
C VAL A 468 -24.96 -21.68 18.03
N LEU A 469 -24.21 -22.33 18.93
CA LEU A 469 -23.11 -21.70 19.67
C LEU A 469 -21.73 -21.82 18.99
N VAL A 470 -21.54 -22.82 18.12
CA VAL A 470 -20.23 -23.13 17.52
C VAL A 470 -19.73 -21.99 16.61
N PHE A 471 -20.57 -21.46 15.73
CA PHE A 471 -20.16 -20.41 14.81
C PHE A 471 -19.88 -19.07 15.49
N PRO A 472 -20.69 -18.56 16.43
CA PRO A 472 -20.35 -17.37 17.20
C PRO A 472 -19.07 -17.53 18.02
N ALA A 473 -18.84 -18.69 18.64
CA ALA A 473 -17.64 -18.98 19.40
C ALA A 473 -16.39 -19.03 18.49
N ALA A 474 -16.48 -19.73 17.36
CA ALA A 474 -15.40 -19.78 16.38
C ALA A 474 -15.08 -18.40 15.79
N ALA A 475 -16.11 -17.58 15.50
CA ALA A 475 -15.94 -16.22 15.03
C ALA A 475 -15.27 -15.32 16.09
N GLY A 476 -15.74 -15.40 17.33
CA GLY A 476 -15.14 -14.66 18.45
C GLY A 476 -13.68 -15.03 18.66
N LEU A 477 -13.37 -16.32 18.69
CA LEU A 477 -11.99 -16.82 18.85
C LEU A 477 -11.09 -16.37 17.69
N PHE A 478 -11.53 -16.52 16.44
CA PHE A 478 -10.74 -16.11 15.28
C PHE A 478 -10.50 -14.60 15.26
N VAL A 479 -11.56 -13.80 15.46
CA VAL A 479 -11.47 -12.33 15.48
C VAL A 479 -10.50 -11.86 16.57
N THR A 480 -10.58 -12.42 17.78
CA THR A 480 -9.71 -12.06 18.87
C THR A 480 -8.26 -12.46 18.59
N ALA A 481 -8.01 -13.70 18.17
CA ALA A 481 -6.67 -14.19 17.88
C ALA A 481 -6.00 -13.41 16.74
N ALA A 482 -6.72 -13.18 15.64
CA ALA A 482 -6.20 -12.41 14.50
C ALA A 482 -5.95 -10.94 14.88
N ALA A 483 -6.83 -10.32 15.67
CA ALA A 483 -6.63 -8.96 16.16
C ALA A 483 -5.38 -8.85 17.04
N VAL A 484 -5.18 -9.81 17.96
CA VAL A 484 -3.97 -9.85 18.81
C VAL A 484 -2.71 -9.98 17.95
N CYS A 485 -2.69 -10.87 16.96
CA CYS A 485 -1.55 -11.03 16.07
C CYS A 485 -1.22 -9.74 15.30
N SER A 486 -2.24 -9.08 14.72
CA SER A 486 -2.05 -7.81 14.00
C SER A 486 -1.57 -6.68 14.93
N LEU A 487 -2.13 -6.58 16.14
CA LEU A 487 -1.72 -5.57 17.13
C LEU A 487 -0.31 -5.82 17.66
N LEU A 488 0.11 -7.08 17.82
CA LEU A 488 1.49 -7.43 18.19
C LEU A 488 2.48 -6.98 17.10
N ALA A 489 2.17 -7.20 15.82
CA ALA A 489 2.99 -6.73 14.72
C ALA A 489 3.12 -5.20 14.71
N LEU A 490 2.02 -4.48 14.95
CA LEU A 490 2.03 -3.01 15.04
C LEU A 490 2.78 -2.50 16.29
N ALA A 491 2.64 -3.17 17.42
CA ALA A 491 3.32 -2.77 18.66
C ALA A 491 4.84 -2.98 18.61
N ASN A 492 5.31 -3.95 17.81
CA ASN A 492 6.73 -4.23 17.61
C ASN A 492 7.33 -3.46 16.41
N ALA A 493 6.55 -2.59 15.78
CA ALA A 493 7.02 -1.80 14.65
C ALA A 493 8.02 -0.73 15.11
N PRO A 494 9.28 -0.78 14.66
CA PRO A 494 10.26 0.23 15.04
C PRO A 494 9.94 1.57 14.36
N VAL A 495 10.17 2.65 15.07
CA VAL A 495 10.10 4.01 14.56
C VAL A 495 11.46 4.66 14.71
N GLY A 496 12.14 4.90 13.61
CA GLY A 496 13.41 5.62 13.61
C GLY A 496 13.22 7.12 13.82
N PRO A 497 14.32 7.86 14.00
CA PRO A 497 14.29 9.32 14.13
C PRO A 497 13.83 9.99 12.83
N THR A 498 13.59 11.29 12.87
CA THR A 498 13.27 12.09 11.67
C THR A 498 14.46 12.28 10.72
N ALA A 499 15.68 12.01 11.19
CA ALA A 499 16.91 11.92 10.43
C ALA A 499 17.62 10.61 10.78
N TYR A 500 18.30 9.98 9.82
CA TYR A 500 19.08 8.76 10.06
C TYR A 500 20.28 9.00 10.97
N SER A 501 20.86 10.21 10.90
CA SER A 501 21.99 10.63 11.73
C SER A 501 21.78 12.05 12.25
N SER A 502 21.84 12.22 13.57
CA SER A 502 21.79 13.54 14.20
C SER A 502 23.02 14.39 13.79
N THR A 503 24.20 13.78 13.71
CA THR A 503 25.44 14.41 13.28
C THR A 503 25.32 15.00 11.89
N PHE A 504 24.83 14.25 10.91
CA PHE A 504 24.61 14.76 9.56
C PHE A 504 23.53 15.83 9.47
N SER A 505 22.49 15.74 10.27
CA SER A 505 21.46 16.77 10.36
C SER A 505 22.03 18.11 10.82
N ASP A 506 22.99 18.09 11.75
CA ASP A 506 23.69 19.29 12.21
C ASP A 506 24.72 19.78 11.17
N PHE A 507 25.46 18.87 10.55
CA PHE A 507 26.37 19.24 9.45
C PHE A 507 25.61 19.89 8.30
N ARG A 508 24.44 19.39 7.91
CA ARG A 508 23.61 20.02 6.87
C ARG A 508 23.30 21.48 7.17
N LYS A 509 23.00 21.82 8.43
CA LYS A 509 22.76 23.21 8.84
C LYS A 509 23.99 24.08 8.69
N LEU A 510 25.18 23.53 8.95
CA LEU A 510 26.46 24.23 8.90
C LEU A 510 26.96 24.40 7.46
N VAL A 511 26.87 23.38 6.63
CA VAL A 511 27.36 23.41 5.24
C VAL A 511 26.40 24.17 4.29
N GLY A 512 25.10 24.15 4.56
CA GLY A 512 24.08 24.77 3.72
C GLY A 512 24.21 24.34 2.25
N ALA A 513 24.19 25.32 1.32
CA ALA A 513 24.41 25.08 -0.11
C ALA A 513 25.90 25.06 -0.51
N GLY A 514 26.85 25.11 0.45
CA GLY A 514 28.28 25.12 0.21
C GLY A 514 28.78 23.82 -0.42
N PRO A 515 29.77 23.89 -1.36
CA PRO A 515 30.39 22.70 -1.93
C PRO A 515 31.07 21.85 -0.86
N THR A 516 30.60 20.60 -0.70
CA THR A 516 31.00 19.68 0.37
C THR A 516 31.58 18.40 -0.22
N LEU A 517 32.78 18.02 0.21
CA LEU A 517 33.35 16.69 -0.04
C LEU A 517 33.03 15.78 1.13
N VAL A 518 32.46 14.61 0.85
CA VAL A 518 32.27 13.54 1.83
C VAL A 518 33.24 12.42 1.53
N LEU A 519 34.04 12.04 2.52
CA LEU A 519 34.95 10.91 2.48
C LEU A 519 34.37 9.80 3.36
N ALA A 520 33.79 8.79 2.74
CA ALA A 520 33.15 7.66 3.40
C ALA A 520 33.98 6.39 3.23
N SER A 521 33.82 5.45 4.13
CA SER A 521 34.46 4.12 4.03
C SER A 521 33.97 3.37 2.78
N PRO A 522 34.81 2.53 2.14
CA PRO A 522 34.36 1.66 1.06
C PRO A 522 33.16 0.80 1.46
N GLN A 523 33.15 0.28 2.68
CA GLN A 523 32.08 -0.53 3.23
C GLN A 523 30.73 0.22 3.16
N LEU A 524 30.66 1.47 3.62
CA LEU A 524 29.44 2.27 3.56
C LEU A 524 29.03 2.58 2.11
N LEU A 525 30.00 2.78 1.21
CA LEU A 525 29.68 3.08 -0.20
C LEU A 525 29.24 1.85 -0.99
N GLU A 526 29.63 0.66 -0.57
CA GLU A 526 29.21 -0.61 -1.12
C GLU A 526 27.86 -1.09 -0.57
N GLU A 527 27.44 -0.58 0.58
CA GLU A 527 26.09 -0.84 1.11
C GLU A 527 25.03 -0.32 0.13
N GLU A 528 23.99 -1.12 -0.12
CA GLU A 528 22.90 -0.82 -1.06
C GLU A 528 22.29 0.58 -0.84
N HIS A 529 22.21 1.03 0.42
CA HIS A 529 21.60 2.30 0.80
C HIS A 529 22.57 3.33 1.37
N GLY A 530 23.88 3.06 1.38
CA GLY A 530 24.87 3.95 1.97
C GLY A 530 24.96 5.31 1.25
N MET A 531 25.05 5.32 -0.07
CA MET A 531 25.09 6.56 -0.85
C MET A 531 23.75 7.33 -0.82
N PRO A 532 22.56 6.72 -1.01
CA PRO A 532 21.28 7.38 -0.79
C PRO A 532 21.13 7.99 0.61
N PHE A 533 21.62 7.31 1.64
CA PHE A 533 21.63 7.82 3.01
C PHE A 533 22.43 9.12 3.13
N LEU A 534 23.68 9.16 2.65
CA LEU A 534 24.53 10.35 2.71
C LEU A 534 23.92 11.52 1.92
N LEU A 535 23.37 11.24 0.73
CA LEU A 535 22.73 12.25 -0.10
C LEU A 535 21.45 12.80 0.53
N TRP A 536 20.64 11.94 1.17
CA TRP A 536 19.45 12.36 1.89
C TRP A 536 19.81 13.24 3.08
N GLU A 537 20.80 12.85 3.87
CA GLU A 537 21.20 13.62 5.04
C GLU A 537 21.77 14.99 4.69
N LEU A 538 22.50 15.11 3.58
CA LEU A 538 23.11 16.36 3.11
C LEU A 538 22.31 17.02 1.97
N ARG A 539 21.00 16.73 1.86
CA ARG A 539 20.13 17.31 0.83
C ARG A 539 20.14 18.83 0.85
N GLY A 540 19.92 19.45 -0.32
CA GLY A 540 20.03 20.89 -0.53
C GLY A 540 21.46 21.40 -0.65
N GLY A 541 22.47 20.56 -0.40
CA GLY A 541 23.89 20.87 -0.55
C GLY A 541 24.46 20.41 -1.91
N ARG A 542 25.61 20.96 -2.28
CA ARG A 542 26.44 20.48 -3.39
C ARG A 542 27.40 19.43 -2.84
N VAL A 543 27.05 18.16 -2.93
CA VAL A 543 27.79 17.08 -2.30
C VAL A 543 28.54 16.26 -3.33
N CYS A 544 29.84 16.03 -3.07
CA CYS A 544 30.69 15.06 -3.74
C CYS A 544 31.07 13.95 -2.76
N ILE A 545 30.81 12.70 -3.08
CA ILE A 545 31.14 11.55 -2.22
C ILE A 545 32.28 10.76 -2.86
N ARG A 546 33.31 10.42 -2.06
CA ARG A 546 34.44 9.59 -2.43
C ARG A 546 34.77 8.59 -1.34
N SER A 547 35.46 7.51 -1.74
CA SER A 547 36.06 6.59 -0.78
C SER A 547 37.23 7.25 -0.05
N THR A 548 37.37 6.95 1.25
CA THR A 548 38.56 7.32 2.03
C THR A 548 39.86 6.75 1.46
N GLU A 549 39.80 5.66 0.70
CA GLU A 549 40.94 5.00 0.05
C GLU A 549 41.38 5.68 -1.26
N GLU A 550 40.52 6.48 -1.90
CA GLU A 550 40.85 7.18 -3.16
C GLU A 550 41.85 8.34 -3.00
N GLY A 551 42.40 8.49 -1.80
CA GLY A 551 43.37 9.55 -1.47
C GLY A 551 42.73 10.82 -1.00
N GLY A 552 43.05 11.22 0.22
CA GLY A 552 42.43 12.34 0.95
C GLY A 552 42.84 13.74 0.48
N GLY A 553 43.16 13.95 -0.81
CA GLY A 553 43.40 15.26 -1.36
C GLY A 553 42.14 16.12 -1.37
N VAL A 554 42.27 17.38 -0.89
CA VAL A 554 41.17 18.34 -0.94
C VAL A 554 40.77 18.56 -2.40
N THR A 555 39.50 18.26 -2.69
CA THR A 555 38.95 18.49 -4.03
C THR A 555 38.87 19.96 -4.31
N PRO A 556 39.40 20.46 -5.47
CA PRO A 556 39.29 21.85 -5.85
C PRO A 556 37.84 22.35 -5.75
N GLY A 557 37.64 23.52 -5.15
CA GLY A 557 36.32 24.14 -4.97
C GLY A 557 35.51 23.67 -3.77
N ALA A 558 35.94 22.66 -3.03
CA ALA A 558 35.25 22.25 -1.78
C ALA A 558 35.50 23.29 -0.67
N ARG A 559 34.45 23.68 0.02
CA ARG A 559 34.51 24.56 1.21
C ARG A 559 34.40 23.78 2.51
N PHE A 560 33.86 22.58 2.44
CA PHE A 560 33.68 21.71 3.59
C PHE A 560 34.15 20.30 3.22
N VAL A 561 34.75 19.62 4.20
CA VAL A 561 35.07 18.18 4.14
C VAL A 561 34.37 17.49 5.31
N ILE A 562 33.60 16.48 5.03
CA ILE A 562 33.02 15.56 6.02
C ILE A 562 33.77 14.24 5.87
N ARG A 563 34.37 13.74 6.94
CA ARG A 563 35.17 12.51 6.92
C ARG A 563 34.65 11.53 7.97
N GLU A 564 34.55 10.27 7.57
CA GLU A 564 34.34 9.18 8.49
C GLU A 564 35.67 8.81 9.18
N GLU A 565 35.71 8.85 10.52
CA GLU A 565 36.87 8.57 11.35
C GLU A 565 36.47 7.64 12.48
N GLY A 566 36.87 6.36 12.41
CA GLY A 566 36.64 5.37 13.48
C GLY A 566 35.17 5.11 13.81
N GLY A 567 34.27 5.23 12.84
CA GLY A 567 32.82 5.07 13.01
C GLY A 567 32.08 6.36 13.38
N ASP A 568 32.81 7.46 13.63
CA ASP A 568 32.25 8.78 13.83
C ASP A 568 32.45 9.67 12.58
N TRP A 569 31.82 10.83 12.58
CA TRP A 569 31.90 11.78 11.48
C TRP A 569 32.44 13.12 11.95
N ALA A 570 33.45 13.64 11.25
CA ALA A 570 34.05 14.93 11.51
C ALA A 570 33.79 15.90 10.34
N LEU A 571 33.42 17.16 10.67
CA LEU A 571 33.25 18.24 9.70
C LEU A 571 34.42 19.21 9.82
N GLN A 572 35.14 19.44 8.71
CA GLN A 572 36.20 20.42 8.59
C GLN A 572 35.80 21.51 7.60
N ARG A 573 35.95 22.77 7.99
CA ARG A 573 35.85 23.91 7.09
C ARG A 573 37.22 24.21 6.47
N ILE A 574 37.28 24.39 5.16
CA ILE A 574 38.50 24.74 4.43
C ILE A 574 38.60 26.25 4.38
N SER A 575 39.64 26.81 5.00
CA SER A 575 39.88 28.25 5.07
C SER A 575 40.24 28.82 3.69
N ASP A 576 41.10 28.10 2.93
CA ASP A 576 41.57 28.48 1.61
C ASP A 576 41.20 27.38 0.59
N PRO A 577 40.02 27.47 -0.04
CA PRO A 577 39.63 26.49 -1.04
C PRO A 577 40.59 26.48 -2.21
N VAL A 578 41.07 25.29 -2.61
CA VAL A 578 41.95 25.15 -3.78
C VAL A 578 41.21 25.67 -5.02
N PRO A 579 41.78 26.64 -5.79
CA PRO A 579 41.14 27.15 -7.00
C PRO A 579 40.96 26.03 -8.03
N GLY A 580 39.81 25.98 -8.67
CA GLY A 580 39.53 25.05 -9.74
C GLY A 580 38.07 24.58 -9.75
N LYS A 581 37.65 23.95 -10.87
CA LYS A 581 36.38 23.28 -10.94
C LYS A 581 36.49 21.95 -10.17
N SER A 582 35.54 21.67 -9.33
CA SER A 582 35.47 20.36 -8.66
C SER A 582 35.57 19.25 -9.70
N PRO A 583 36.50 18.29 -9.58
CA PRO A 583 36.58 17.13 -10.46
C PRO A 583 35.49 16.12 -10.16
N CYS A 584 34.72 16.33 -9.08
CA CYS A 584 33.50 15.57 -8.84
C CYS A 584 32.40 16.14 -9.73
N PRO A 585 31.99 15.45 -10.78
CA PRO A 585 30.68 15.74 -11.35
C PRO A 585 29.67 15.65 -10.21
N LEU A 586 28.81 16.65 -10.10
CA LEU A 586 27.62 16.54 -9.24
C LEU A 586 27.05 15.15 -9.49
N ILE A 587 26.69 14.40 -8.46
CA ILE A 587 26.24 12.99 -8.59
C ILE A 587 25.12 12.87 -9.62
N ALA A 588 24.28 13.91 -9.77
CA ALA A 588 23.33 14.04 -10.87
C ALA A 588 23.95 13.92 -12.28
N GLU A 589 25.19 14.39 -12.51
CA GLU A 589 25.87 14.28 -13.81
C GLU A 589 26.56 12.94 -14.04
N ARG A 590 26.96 12.23 -12.98
CA ARG A 590 27.55 10.88 -13.10
C ARG A 590 26.50 9.84 -13.48
N GLN A 591 25.31 9.90 -12.89
CA GLN A 591 24.18 8.99 -13.21
C GLN A 591 23.60 9.23 -14.62
N ALA A 592 23.63 10.46 -15.12
CA ALA A 592 23.24 10.77 -16.49
C ALA A 592 24.28 10.32 -17.55
N ARG A 593 25.56 10.14 -17.16
CA ARG A 593 26.63 9.69 -18.06
C ARG A 593 26.87 8.18 -18.06
N GLN A 594 26.39 7.45 -17.06
CA GLN A 594 26.30 6.01 -17.08
C GLN A 594 24.99 5.65 -17.80
N GLY A 595 24.98 5.80 -19.13
CA GLY A 595 23.99 5.18 -19.98
C GLY A 595 23.98 3.68 -19.72
N PRO A 596 22.89 2.98 -20.09
CA PRO A 596 22.75 1.57 -19.81
C PRO A 596 24.03 0.83 -20.24
N ALA A 597 24.63 0.11 -19.32
CA ALA A 597 25.72 -0.79 -19.64
C ALA A 597 25.22 -1.72 -20.75
N ARG A 598 25.89 -1.63 -21.92
CA ARG A 598 25.59 -2.45 -23.09
C ARG A 598 25.87 -3.92 -22.82
#